data_08b924890a906fbbee76e92df36d006c
#
_entry.id   08b924890a906fbbee76e92df36d006c
#
_cell.length_a   1.000
_cell.length_b   1.000
_cell.length_c   1.000
_cell.angle_alpha   90.00
_cell.angle_beta   90.00
_cell.angle_gamma   90.00
#
_symmetry.space_group_name_H-M   'P 1'
#
loop_
_entity.id
_entity.type
_entity.pdbx_description
1 polymer ?
#
loop_
_entity_poly.entity_id
_entity_poly.type
_entity_poly.pdbx_seq_one_letter_code
_entity_poly.pdbx_strand_id
1 'polypeptide(L)'
;MSKRIKRLQRSVSRKVKGSKNRAKAVKKLGRIHATVSNIRQDAIHKLTHYLAKNHSEIKIEDLSIKAFLKNHKLAGAIADCGMYEFKRQLEYKTEKFSSKLTRVDRMFPSSQICSNCGQHRHKMP
;
A
#
# COMPACT_ATOMS: atom_id res chain seq x y z
N MET A 1 3.71 -5.61 15.37
CA MET A 1 2.34 -6.10 15.12
C MET A 1 2.29 -7.47 14.44
N SER A 2 3.11 -7.75 13.45
CA SER A 2 3.20 -9.05 12.73
C SER A 2 3.40 -10.27 13.65
N LYS A 3 4.31 -10.21 14.63
CA LYS A 3 4.54 -11.30 15.61
C LYS A 3 3.27 -11.67 16.39
N ARG A 4 2.45 -10.67 16.79
CA ARG A 4 1.19 -10.88 17.54
C ARG A 4 0.13 -11.56 16.67
N ILE A 5 0.00 -11.16 15.40
CA ILE A 5 -0.91 -11.79 14.43
C ILE A 5 -0.53 -13.26 14.23
N LYS A 6 0.75 -13.56 13.94
CA LYS A 6 1.23 -14.93 13.76
C LYS A 6 0.95 -15.82 14.99
N ARG A 7 1.14 -15.29 16.21
CA ARG A 7 0.82 -16.02 17.45
C ARG A 7 -0.67 -16.35 17.57
N LEU A 8 -1.54 -15.40 17.24
CA LEU A 8 -2.98 -15.60 17.27
C LEU A 8 -3.48 -16.53 16.17
N GLN A 9 -2.92 -16.46 14.98
CA GLN A 9 -3.21 -17.40 13.89
C GLN A 9 -2.89 -18.84 14.30
N ARG A 10 -1.69 -19.09 14.89
CA ARG A 10 -1.33 -20.40 15.46
C ARG A 10 -2.31 -20.84 16.56
N SER A 11 -2.75 -19.93 17.42
CA SER A 11 -3.74 -20.23 18.45
C SER A 11 -5.10 -20.64 17.86
N VAL A 12 -5.55 -19.98 16.78
CA VAL A 12 -6.80 -20.32 16.08
C VAL A 12 -6.69 -21.69 15.40
N SER A 13 -5.56 -21.98 14.72
CA SER A 13 -5.38 -23.25 13.99
C SER A 13 -5.31 -24.48 14.92
N ARG A 14 -4.80 -24.30 16.15
CA ARG A 14 -4.70 -25.38 17.15
C ARG A 14 -6.01 -25.71 17.85
N LYS A 15 -7.07 -24.88 17.68
CA LYS A 15 -8.36 -25.08 18.35
C LYS A 15 -9.32 -25.91 17.49
N VAL A 16 -10.14 -26.71 18.14
CA VAL A 16 -11.17 -27.54 17.49
C VAL A 16 -12.14 -26.68 16.69
N LYS A 17 -12.37 -27.04 15.43
CA LYS A 17 -13.33 -26.37 14.55
C LYS A 17 -14.73 -26.44 15.18
N GLY A 18 -15.49 -25.34 15.13
CA GLY A 18 -16.83 -25.22 15.73
C GLY A 18 -16.84 -24.92 17.23
N SER A 19 -15.73 -25.04 17.95
CA SER A 19 -15.74 -24.78 19.40
C SER A 19 -15.90 -23.29 19.74
N LYS A 20 -16.59 -23.00 20.86
CA LYS A 20 -16.73 -21.63 21.41
C LYS A 20 -15.38 -20.95 21.65
N ASN A 21 -14.36 -21.73 22.06
CA ASN A 21 -13.01 -21.23 22.28
C ASN A 21 -12.32 -20.82 20.97
N ARG A 22 -12.58 -21.52 19.86
CA ARG A 22 -12.08 -21.12 18.54
C ARG A 22 -12.78 -19.84 18.07
N ALA A 23 -14.09 -19.72 18.26
CA ALA A 23 -14.84 -18.52 17.92
C ALA A 23 -14.30 -17.26 18.66
N LYS A 24 -14.01 -17.37 19.96
CA LYS A 24 -13.37 -16.29 20.73
C LYS A 24 -11.99 -15.92 20.17
N ALA A 25 -11.18 -16.90 19.79
CA ALA A 25 -9.84 -16.66 19.23
C ALA A 25 -9.91 -16.00 17.84
N VAL A 26 -10.84 -16.41 16.97
CA VAL A 26 -11.11 -15.80 15.66
C VAL A 26 -11.54 -14.35 15.82
N LYS A 27 -12.48 -14.06 16.75
CA LYS A 27 -12.91 -12.69 17.02
C LYS A 27 -11.75 -11.79 17.48
N LYS A 28 -10.85 -12.33 18.33
CA LYS A 28 -9.65 -11.60 18.78
C LYS A 28 -8.67 -11.34 17.63
N LEU A 29 -8.46 -12.31 16.75
CA LEU A 29 -7.64 -12.17 15.55
C LEU A 29 -8.24 -11.13 14.59
N GLY A 30 -9.55 -11.18 14.34
CA GLY A 30 -10.27 -10.23 13.50
C GLY A 30 -10.13 -8.79 13.98
N ARG A 31 -10.24 -8.54 15.29
CA ARG A 31 -10.04 -7.19 15.86
C ARG A 31 -8.63 -6.66 15.59
N ILE A 32 -7.60 -7.49 15.65
CA ILE A 32 -6.21 -7.05 15.36
C ILE A 32 -6.04 -6.75 13.87
N HIS A 33 -6.60 -7.58 12.99
CA HIS A 33 -6.59 -7.29 11.56
C HIS A 33 -7.31 -5.97 11.24
N ALA A 34 -8.47 -5.72 11.85
CA ALA A 34 -9.19 -4.45 11.70
C ALA A 34 -8.33 -3.26 12.18
N THR A 35 -7.67 -3.38 13.34
CA THR A 35 -6.78 -2.33 13.86
C THR A 35 -5.64 -2.03 12.87
N VAL A 36 -4.99 -3.06 12.30
CA VAL A 36 -3.91 -2.89 11.31
C VAL A 36 -4.44 -2.21 10.05
N SER A 37 -5.62 -2.63 9.56
CA SER A 37 -6.27 -2.03 8.40
C SER A 37 -6.57 -0.54 8.63
N ASN A 38 -7.14 -0.21 9.79
CA ASN A 38 -7.49 1.18 10.13
C ASN A 38 -6.26 2.08 10.24
N ILE A 39 -5.19 1.61 10.89
CA ILE A 39 -3.92 2.36 10.97
C ILE A 39 -3.36 2.63 9.56
N ARG A 40 -3.41 1.63 8.68
CA ARG A 40 -2.94 1.78 7.30
C ARG A 40 -3.79 2.77 6.52
N GLN A 41 -5.12 2.67 6.63
CA GLN A 41 -6.04 3.61 6.00
C GLN A 41 -5.83 5.04 6.49
N ASP A 42 -5.70 5.24 7.80
CA ASP A 42 -5.44 6.56 8.38
C ASP A 42 -4.14 7.18 7.85
N ALA A 43 -3.05 6.39 7.79
CA ALA A 43 -1.78 6.84 7.25
C ALA A 43 -1.88 7.25 5.76
N ILE A 44 -2.55 6.43 4.95
CA ILE A 44 -2.79 6.73 3.53
C ILE A 44 -3.67 7.98 3.39
N HIS A 45 -4.73 8.10 4.20
CA HIS A 45 -5.62 9.26 4.18
C HIS A 45 -4.88 10.56 4.51
N LYS A 46 -4.02 10.56 5.53
CA LYS A 46 -3.21 11.72 5.91
C LYS A 46 -2.23 12.11 4.81
N LEU A 47 -1.50 11.12 4.29
CA LEU A 47 -0.52 11.36 3.23
C LEU A 47 -1.16 11.90 1.95
N THR A 48 -2.21 11.25 1.46
CA THR A 48 -2.89 11.67 0.23
C THR A 48 -3.61 13.02 0.38
N HIS A 49 -4.13 13.32 1.57
CA HIS A 49 -4.69 14.64 1.86
C HIS A 49 -3.60 15.73 1.83
N TYR A 50 -2.47 15.48 2.49
CA TYR A 50 -1.33 16.39 2.50
C TYR A 50 -0.83 16.68 1.09
N LEU A 51 -0.62 15.62 0.27
CA LEU A 51 -0.15 15.77 -1.10
C LEU A 51 -1.13 16.58 -1.96
N ALA A 52 -2.41 16.22 -1.95
CA ALA A 52 -3.42 16.89 -2.78
C ALA A 52 -3.68 18.36 -2.37
N LYS A 53 -3.52 18.69 -1.07
CA LYS A 53 -3.74 20.05 -0.58
C LYS A 53 -2.56 20.98 -0.82
N ASN A 54 -1.32 20.46 -0.76
CA ASN A 54 -0.12 21.29 -0.74
C ASN A 54 0.64 21.32 -2.07
N HIS A 55 0.22 20.53 -3.07
CA HIS A 55 0.88 20.47 -4.37
C HIS A 55 -0.11 20.72 -5.50
N SER A 56 0.23 21.61 -6.42
CA SER A 56 -0.58 21.92 -7.61
C SER A 56 -0.54 20.79 -8.65
N GLU A 57 0.56 20.07 -8.72
CA GLU A 57 0.73 18.90 -9.59
C GLU A 57 1.40 17.75 -8.85
N ILE A 58 0.86 16.54 -9.04
CA ILE A 58 1.39 15.28 -8.50
C ILE A 58 1.62 14.33 -9.67
N LYS A 59 2.84 13.82 -9.81
CA LYS A 59 3.20 12.82 -10.84
C LYS A 59 3.38 11.47 -10.20
N ILE A 60 2.69 10.45 -10.71
CA ILE A 60 2.80 9.06 -10.24
C ILE A 60 3.06 8.12 -11.41
N GLU A 61 3.86 7.09 -11.20
CA GLU A 61 4.04 6.03 -12.18
C GLU A 61 2.81 5.10 -12.24
N ASP A 62 2.47 4.63 -13.45
CA ASP A 62 1.44 3.60 -13.63
C ASP A 62 2.00 2.21 -13.39
N LEU A 63 2.36 1.91 -12.14
CA LEU A 63 2.92 0.62 -11.75
C LEU A 63 1.86 -0.48 -11.80
N SER A 64 2.23 -1.64 -12.37
CA SER A 64 1.40 -2.85 -12.33
C SER A 64 1.48 -3.53 -10.94
N ILE A 65 0.59 -3.16 -10.04
CA ILE A 65 0.50 -3.78 -8.71
C ILE A 65 0.32 -5.30 -8.81
N LYS A 66 -0.44 -5.77 -9.82
CA LYS A 66 -0.62 -7.21 -10.09
C LYS A 66 0.71 -7.91 -10.41
N ALA A 67 1.60 -7.28 -11.16
CA ALA A 67 2.92 -7.84 -11.47
C ALA A 67 3.81 -7.94 -10.22
N PHE A 68 3.81 -6.91 -9.38
CA PHE A 68 4.54 -6.93 -8.11
C PHE A 68 4.03 -8.00 -7.13
N LEU A 69 2.72 -8.24 -7.08
CA LEU A 69 2.13 -9.26 -6.22
C LEU A 69 2.48 -10.69 -6.65
N LYS A 70 2.91 -10.91 -7.91
CA LYS A 70 3.43 -12.20 -8.37
C LYS A 70 4.81 -12.53 -7.79
N ASN A 71 5.57 -11.54 -7.35
CA ASN A 71 6.85 -11.75 -6.70
C ASN A 71 6.63 -12.16 -5.23
N HIS A 72 6.74 -13.46 -4.93
CA HIS A 72 6.49 -14.03 -3.60
C HIS A 72 7.33 -13.38 -2.47
N LYS A 73 8.53 -12.88 -2.77
CA LYS A 73 9.41 -12.22 -1.79
C LYS A 73 8.88 -10.83 -1.40
N LEU A 74 8.25 -10.12 -2.34
CA LEU A 74 7.80 -8.74 -2.17
C LEU A 74 6.29 -8.60 -1.95
N ALA A 75 5.50 -9.61 -2.34
CA ALA A 75 4.04 -9.55 -2.33
C ALA A 75 3.46 -9.11 -0.98
N GLY A 76 3.99 -9.60 0.13
CA GLY A 76 3.55 -9.22 1.47
C GLY A 76 3.80 -7.75 1.78
N ALA A 77 4.99 -7.23 1.46
CA ALA A 77 5.33 -5.83 1.68
C ALA A 77 4.51 -4.89 0.79
N ILE A 78 4.32 -5.27 -0.48
CA ILE A 78 3.53 -4.49 -1.44
C ILE A 78 2.04 -4.46 -1.06
N ALA A 79 1.48 -5.60 -0.64
CA ALA A 79 0.13 -5.64 -0.09
C ALA A 79 0.00 -4.77 1.17
N ASP A 80 1.04 -4.73 2.00
CA ASP A 80 1.09 -3.90 3.20
C ASP A 80 1.18 -2.40 2.88
N CYS A 81 1.81 -2.00 1.80
CA CYS A 81 1.89 -0.59 1.38
C CYS A 81 0.54 0.01 0.96
N GLY A 82 -0.45 -0.82 0.61
CA GLY A 82 -1.78 -0.33 0.21
C GLY A 82 -1.76 0.54 -1.05
N MET A 83 -0.88 0.24 -2.01
CA MET A 83 -0.64 1.07 -3.21
C MET A 83 -1.91 1.33 -4.03
N TYR A 84 -2.82 0.34 -4.11
CA TYR A 84 -4.10 0.52 -4.80
C TYR A 84 -4.96 1.59 -4.12
N GLU A 85 -5.09 1.52 -2.80
CA GLU A 85 -5.87 2.48 -2.01
C GLU A 85 -5.24 3.87 -2.03
N PHE A 86 -3.91 3.96 -2.01
CA PHE A 86 -3.18 5.22 -2.15
C PHE A 86 -3.50 5.90 -3.49
N LYS A 87 -3.41 5.16 -4.62
CA LYS A 87 -3.73 5.67 -5.96
C LYS A 87 -5.19 6.12 -6.04
N ARG A 88 -6.13 5.28 -5.58
CA ARG A 88 -7.56 5.60 -5.55
C ARG A 88 -7.87 6.87 -4.74
N GLN A 89 -7.18 7.04 -3.60
CA GLN A 89 -7.38 8.23 -2.77
C GLN A 89 -6.77 9.48 -3.38
N LEU A 90 -5.65 9.38 -4.07
CA LEU A 90 -5.09 10.52 -4.81
C LEU A 90 -6.04 10.98 -5.91
N GLU A 91 -6.61 10.08 -6.70
CA GLU A 91 -7.52 10.40 -7.79
C GLU A 91 -8.66 11.33 -7.33
N TYR A 92 -9.48 10.91 -6.37
CA TYR A 92 -10.61 11.75 -5.94
C TYR A 92 -10.21 12.97 -5.10
N LYS A 93 -9.07 12.91 -4.40
CA LYS A 93 -8.62 14.06 -3.60
C LYS A 93 -7.99 15.15 -4.46
N THR A 94 -7.27 14.80 -5.51
CA THR A 94 -6.74 15.80 -6.45
C THR A 94 -7.87 16.56 -7.15
N GLU A 95 -8.94 15.88 -7.53
CA GLU A 95 -10.15 16.55 -8.02
C GLU A 95 -10.74 17.51 -6.97
N LYS A 96 -10.88 17.04 -5.73
CA LYS A 96 -11.44 17.84 -4.63
C LYS A 96 -10.64 19.09 -4.30
N PHE A 97 -9.31 19.03 -4.40
CA PHE A 97 -8.41 20.15 -4.06
C PHE A 97 -7.90 20.89 -5.30
N SER A 98 -8.45 20.60 -6.49
CA SER A 98 -8.08 21.25 -7.76
C SER A 98 -6.58 21.12 -8.08
N SER A 99 -5.96 20.04 -7.61
CA SER A 99 -4.58 19.68 -7.98
C SER A 99 -4.59 18.73 -9.17
N LYS A 100 -3.53 18.77 -9.99
CA LYS A 100 -3.41 17.94 -11.18
C LYS A 100 -2.72 16.62 -10.86
N LEU A 101 -3.35 15.48 -11.18
CA LEU A 101 -2.73 14.17 -11.10
C LEU A 101 -2.29 13.70 -12.49
N THR A 102 -0.99 13.61 -12.73
CA THR A 102 -0.40 13.14 -13.98
C THR A 102 0.14 11.73 -13.79
N ARG A 103 -0.32 10.80 -14.65
CA ARG A 103 0.22 9.43 -14.68
C ARG A 103 1.36 9.35 -15.68
N VAL A 104 2.52 8.92 -15.21
CA VAL A 104 3.69 8.68 -16.04
C VAL A 104 3.64 7.25 -16.57
N ASP A 105 3.98 7.08 -17.85
CA ASP A 105 3.98 5.75 -18.47
C ASP A 105 4.90 4.78 -17.73
N ARG A 106 4.50 3.52 -17.70
CA ARG A 106 5.21 2.42 -17.02
C ARG A 106 6.61 2.19 -17.60
N MET A 107 6.78 2.42 -18.89
CA MET A 107 8.04 2.22 -19.60
C MET A 107 8.95 3.45 -19.55
N PHE A 108 8.50 4.55 -18.92
CA PHE A 108 9.32 5.74 -18.74
C PHE A 108 10.53 5.43 -17.85
N PRO A 109 11.76 5.62 -18.32
CA PRO A 109 12.96 5.19 -17.63
C PRO A 109 13.37 6.17 -16.51
N SER A 110 12.47 6.43 -15.57
CA SER A 110 12.65 7.42 -14.49
C SER A 110 13.91 7.20 -13.65
N SER A 111 14.28 5.93 -13.41
CA SER A 111 15.50 5.58 -12.68
C SER A 111 16.79 5.74 -13.48
N GLN A 112 16.71 5.93 -14.79
CA GLN A 112 17.86 6.07 -15.69
C GLN A 112 18.12 7.52 -16.12
N ILE A 113 17.21 8.43 -15.78
CA ILE A 113 17.32 9.85 -16.14
C ILE A 113 17.81 10.64 -14.94
N CYS A 114 18.89 11.39 -15.11
CA CYS A 114 19.36 12.28 -14.08
C CYS A 114 18.36 13.44 -13.87
N SER A 115 17.88 13.63 -12.64
CA SER A 115 16.92 14.68 -12.31
C SER A 115 17.47 16.10 -12.47
N ASN A 116 18.81 16.27 -12.46
CA ASN A 116 19.44 17.58 -12.55
C ASN A 116 19.76 18.00 -13.98
N CYS A 117 20.32 17.08 -14.81
CA CYS A 117 20.78 17.42 -16.17
C CYS A 117 20.03 16.69 -17.29
N GLY A 118 19.08 15.82 -16.96
CA GLY A 118 18.30 15.05 -17.95
C GLY A 118 19.09 13.95 -18.68
N GLN A 119 20.38 13.76 -18.39
CA GLN A 119 21.20 12.76 -19.08
C GLN A 119 20.69 11.34 -18.80
N HIS A 120 20.53 10.55 -19.86
CA HIS A 120 20.10 9.17 -19.79
C HIS A 120 21.30 8.23 -19.57
N ARG A 121 21.26 7.39 -18.54
CA ARG A 121 22.28 6.37 -18.25
C ARG A 121 21.65 4.98 -18.36
N HIS A 122 22.08 4.20 -19.36
CA HIS A 122 21.53 2.86 -19.64
C HIS A 122 21.81 1.82 -18.56
N LYS A 123 22.83 2.00 -17.73
CA LYS A 123 23.11 1.14 -16.56
C LYS A 123 23.44 2.03 -15.38
N MET A 124 22.65 1.93 -14.33
CA MET A 124 23.07 2.36 -13.00
C MET A 124 23.77 1.17 -12.33
N PRO A 125 24.90 1.40 -11.63
CA PRO A 125 25.59 0.34 -10.89
C PRO A 125 24.71 -0.25 -9.78
#